data_55b00e6c311468a93cc47b1068c2ee75
#
_entry.id   55b00e6c311468a93cc47b1068c2ee75
#
_cell.length_a   1.000
_cell.length_b   1.000
_cell.length_c   1.000
_cell.angle_alpha   90.00
_cell.angle_beta   90.00
_cell.angle_gamma   90.00
#
_symmetry.space_group_name_H-M   'P 1'
#
loop_
_entity.id
_entity.type
_entity.pdbx_description
1 polymer ?
#
loop_
_entity_poly.entity_id
_entity_poly.type
_entity_poly.pdbx_seq_one_letter_code
_entity_poly.pdbx_strand_id
1 'polypeptide(L)'
;MLGDKEMIKRCIMIFPEFNNIEVINNIRKKYDPLANHVRPHITLVFPFQSKIKTDELRKHVENALLKTNPFEITLKNITSARNKFGNYLFLNIVEGMDEIKQIHKNLYTDILDVYKPVWLRGKESYHPHMTVGVVENEKDYEFAIKETEKINEIFTNVVERVSIEIIDNNKDSIIEMEIGLKDNKNY
;
A
#
# COMPACT_ATOMS: atom_id res chain seq x y z
N MET A 1 6.01 13.60 -35.80
CA MET A 1 6.23 14.13 -34.45
C MET A 1 5.80 13.05 -33.45
N LEU A 2 6.72 12.39 -32.81
CA LEU A 2 6.41 11.48 -31.70
C LEU A 2 6.03 12.38 -30.52
N GLY A 3 4.74 12.48 -30.21
CA GLY A 3 4.27 13.24 -29.06
C GLY A 3 5.01 12.78 -27.81
N ASP A 4 5.55 13.72 -27.05
CA ASP A 4 6.16 13.45 -25.76
C ASP A 4 5.14 12.71 -24.89
N LYS A 5 5.43 11.42 -24.59
CA LYS A 5 4.55 10.64 -23.71
C LYS A 5 4.57 11.29 -22.33
N GLU A 6 3.40 11.61 -21.85
CA GLU A 6 3.22 12.21 -20.53
C GLU A 6 3.76 11.29 -19.43
N MET A 7 4.44 11.90 -18.46
CA MET A 7 4.92 11.20 -17.26
C MET A 7 3.75 11.04 -16.30
N ILE A 8 3.38 9.80 -16.03
CA ILE A 8 2.28 9.49 -15.10
C ILE A 8 2.87 9.00 -13.78
N LYS A 9 2.40 9.59 -12.68
CA LYS A 9 2.76 9.15 -11.34
C LYS A 9 1.78 8.07 -10.88
N ARG A 10 2.30 6.88 -10.60
CA ARG A 10 1.52 5.70 -10.21
C ARG A 10 2.01 5.10 -8.91
N CYS A 11 1.15 4.32 -8.29
CA CYS A 11 1.42 3.48 -7.14
C CYS A 11 0.63 2.17 -7.29
N ILE A 12 1.09 1.06 -6.68
CA ILE A 12 0.33 -0.20 -6.67
C ILE A 12 0.05 -0.57 -5.22
N MET A 13 -1.21 -0.84 -4.91
CA MET A 13 -1.70 -1.01 -3.55
C MET A 13 -2.71 -2.14 -3.42
N ILE A 14 -2.89 -2.60 -2.20
CA ILE A 14 -4.07 -3.35 -1.76
C ILE A 14 -4.96 -2.39 -0.98
N PHE A 15 -6.26 -2.37 -1.26
CA PHE A 15 -7.28 -1.67 -0.50
C PHE A 15 -8.17 -2.69 0.22
N PRO A 16 -7.85 -3.04 1.48
CA PRO A 16 -8.67 -3.99 2.23
C PRO A 16 -10.06 -3.41 2.55
N GLU A 17 -11.07 -4.28 2.51
CA GLU A 17 -12.46 -3.92 2.82
C GLU A 17 -12.86 -4.55 4.17
N PHE A 18 -12.50 -3.88 5.27
CA PHE A 18 -12.81 -4.35 6.62
C PHE A 18 -14.23 -3.97 7.03
N ASN A 19 -14.96 -4.87 7.69
CA ASN A 19 -16.29 -4.58 8.23
C ASN A 19 -16.28 -3.45 9.26
N ASN A 20 -15.17 -3.27 9.99
CA ASN A 20 -14.97 -2.25 11.01
C ASN A 20 -14.02 -1.11 10.53
N ILE A 21 -14.00 -0.83 9.24
CA ILE A 21 -13.12 0.17 8.59
C ILE A 21 -13.24 1.57 9.21
N GLU A 22 -14.39 1.91 9.81
CA GLU A 22 -14.61 3.22 10.43
C GLU A 22 -13.67 3.50 11.61
N VAL A 23 -13.18 2.46 12.30
CA VAL A 23 -12.17 2.64 13.35
C VAL A 23 -10.89 3.20 12.73
N ILE A 24 -10.43 2.62 11.62
CA ILE A 24 -9.25 3.08 10.87
C ILE A 24 -9.47 4.49 10.33
N ASN A 25 -10.62 4.75 9.72
CA ASN A 25 -10.97 6.05 9.16
C ASN A 25 -10.97 7.15 10.24
N ASN A 26 -11.46 6.86 11.44
CA ASN A 26 -11.48 7.82 12.54
C ASN A 26 -10.08 8.14 13.05
N ILE A 27 -9.16 7.16 13.10
CA ILE A 27 -7.75 7.39 13.43
C ILE A 27 -7.11 8.26 12.35
N ARG A 28 -7.27 7.88 11.07
CA ARG A 28 -6.69 8.59 9.94
C ARG A 28 -7.18 10.03 9.84
N LYS A 29 -8.46 10.30 10.05
CA LYS A 29 -9.00 11.68 10.08
C LYS A 29 -8.29 12.57 11.08
N LYS A 30 -7.80 12.02 12.20
CA LYS A 30 -7.07 12.78 13.22
C LYS A 30 -5.58 12.96 12.90
N TYR A 31 -4.94 11.91 12.36
CA TYR A 31 -3.49 11.81 12.37
C TYR A 31 -2.86 11.60 10.98
N ASP A 32 -3.64 11.37 9.92
CA ASP A 32 -3.11 11.14 8.59
C ASP A 32 -3.50 12.27 7.63
N PRO A 33 -2.55 13.12 7.17
CA PRO A 33 -2.83 14.20 6.23
C PRO A 33 -3.35 13.69 4.88
N LEU A 34 -3.18 12.40 4.57
CA LEU A 34 -3.67 11.78 3.34
C LEU A 34 -5.04 11.11 3.51
N ALA A 35 -5.71 11.24 4.66
CA ALA A 35 -6.98 10.56 4.93
C ALA A 35 -8.08 10.87 3.91
N ASN A 36 -8.09 12.09 3.34
CA ASN A 36 -9.07 12.51 2.34
C ASN A 36 -8.59 12.32 0.89
N HIS A 37 -7.34 11.90 0.67
CA HIS A 37 -6.74 11.76 -0.66
C HIS A 37 -6.64 10.31 -1.13
N VAL A 38 -6.49 9.39 -0.20
CA VAL A 38 -6.37 7.95 -0.50
C VAL A 38 -7.04 7.12 0.59
N ARG A 39 -7.74 6.07 0.20
CA ARG A 39 -8.34 5.10 1.13
C ARG A 39 -7.29 4.38 1.99
N PRO A 40 -7.64 3.78 3.15
CA PRO A 40 -6.76 2.89 3.89
C PRO A 40 -6.17 1.82 2.97
N HIS A 41 -4.84 1.66 2.96
CA HIS A 41 -4.16 0.82 1.97
C HIS A 41 -2.87 0.19 2.49
N ILE A 42 -2.42 -0.85 1.79
CA ILE A 42 -1.10 -1.46 1.94
C ILE A 42 -0.35 -1.24 0.64
N THR A 43 0.79 -0.54 0.69
CA THR A 43 1.58 -0.21 -0.50
C THR A 43 2.41 -1.40 -0.96
N LEU A 44 2.23 -1.84 -2.21
CA LEU A 44 3.01 -2.89 -2.85
C LEU A 44 4.16 -2.34 -3.68
N VAL A 45 3.89 -1.33 -4.51
CA VAL A 45 4.91 -0.58 -5.27
C VAL A 45 4.78 0.88 -4.90
N PHE A 46 5.87 1.45 -4.39
CA PHE A 46 5.92 2.84 -3.96
C PHE A 46 5.71 3.80 -5.14
N PRO A 47 5.25 5.04 -4.88
CA PRO A 47 4.99 6.00 -5.94
C PRO A 47 6.19 6.18 -6.89
N PHE A 48 5.94 6.04 -8.18
CA PHE A 48 6.93 6.19 -9.25
C PHE A 48 6.36 6.99 -10.42
N GLN A 49 7.21 7.70 -11.15
CA GLN A 49 6.85 8.41 -12.37
C GLN A 49 7.42 7.69 -13.58
N SER A 50 6.58 7.41 -14.57
CA SER A 50 7.01 6.68 -15.76
C SER A 50 6.22 7.09 -17.01
N LYS A 51 6.78 6.72 -18.18
CA LYS A 51 6.10 6.75 -19.48
C LYS A 51 5.55 5.36 -19.87
N ILE A 52 5.50 4.40 -18.94
CA ILE A 52 4.97 3.05 -19.17
C ILE A 52 3.49 3.18 -19.57
N LYS A 53 3.10 2.53 -20.67
CA LYS A 53 1.72 2.51 -21.10
C LYS A 53 0.85 1.68 -20.16
N THR A 54 -0.41 2.06 -19.99
CA THR A 54 -1.39 1.35 -19.16
C THR A 54 -1.46 -0.14 -19.49
N ASP A 55 -1.54 -0.52 -20.78
CA ASP A 55 -1.62 -1.93 -21.19
C ASP A 55 -0.32 -2.72 -20.91
N GLU A 56 0.84 -2.05 -21.03
CA GLU A 56 2.14 -2.66 -20.70
C GLU A 56 2.25 -2.93 -19.20
N LEU A 57 1.84 -1.95 -18.37
CA LEU A 57 1.81 -2.10 -16.91
C LEU A 57 0.80 -3.17 -16.48
N ARG A 58 -0.40 -3.19 -17.11
CA ARG A 58 -1.41 -4.23 -16.88
C ARG A 58 -0.83 -5.63 -17.06
N LYS A 59 -0.23 -5.89 -18.22
CA LYS A 59 0.38 -7.21 -18.54
C LYS A 59 1.46 -7.60 -17.55
N HIS A 60 2.30 -6.65 -17.15
CA HIS A 60 3.34 -6.89 -16.15
C HIS A 60 2.74 -7.30 -14.80
N VAL A 61 1.73 -6.56 -14.31
CA VAL A 61 1.09 -6.87 -13.02
C VAL A 61 0.32 -8.19 -13.09
N GLU A 62 -0.42 -8.46 -14.17
CA GLU A 62 -1.07 -9.75 -14.38
C GLU A 62 -0.07 -10.92 -14.31
N ASN A 63 1.09 -10.79 -14.97
CA ASN A 63 2.13 -11.80 -14.93
C ASN A 63 2.74 -11.98 -13.52
N ALA A 64 2.97 -10.88 -12.80
CA ALA A 64 3.50 -10.91 -11.45
C ALA A 64 2.55 -11.61 -10.46
N LEU A 65 1.24 -11.58 -10.72
CA LEU A 65 0.18 -12.13 -9.88
C LEU A 65 -0.28 -13.54 -10.30
N LEU A 66 0.20 -14.08 -11.43
CA LEU A 66 -0.30 -15.36 -12.01
C LEU A 66 -0.33 -16.54 -11.03
N LYS A 67 0.59 -16.59 -10.06
CA LYS A 67 0.71 -17.68 -9.08
C LYS A 67 0.17 -17.32 -7.70
N THR A 68 -0.51 -16.19 -7.59
CA THR A 68 -1.05 -15.70 -6.31
C THR A 68 -2.55 -15.95 -6.27
N ASN A 69 -2.97 -16.81 -5.35
CA ASN A 69 -4.39 -17.02 -5.07
C ASN A 69 -4.93 -15.91 -4.16
N PRO A 70 -6.25 -15.70 -4.07
CA PRO A 70 -6.85 -14.93 -2.99
C PRO A 70 -6.38 -15.46 -1.62
N PHE A 71 -6.09 -14.57 -0.68
CA PHE A 71 -5.56 -14.90 0.63
C PHE A 71 -6.11 -14.00 1.73
N GLU A 72 -6.19 -14.53 2.93
CA GLU A 72 -6.63 -13.77 4.10
C GLU A 72 -5.51 -12.88 4.63
N ILE A 73 -5.90 -11.70 5.10
CA ILE A 73 -5.06 -10.81 5.88
C ILE A 73 -5.73 -10.49 7.21
N THR A 74 -4.91 -10.43 8.25
CA THR A 74 -5.33 -9.93 9.56
C THR A 74 -4.39 -8.80 9.99
N LEU A 75 -4.97 -7.66 10.34
CA LEU A 75 -4.24 -6.52 10.89
C LEU A 75 -4.65 -6.31 12.34
N LYS A 76 -3.65 -6.01 13.18
CA LYS A 76 -3.84 -5.77 14.61
C LYS A 76 -2.69 -4.96 15.19
N ASN A 77 -2.98 -4.25 16.26
CA ASN A 77 -2.03 -3.42 17.00
C ASN A 77 -1.43 -2.29 16.14
N ILE A 78 -1.40 -1.11 16.70
CA ILE A 78 -0.76 0.05 16.10
C ILE A 78 0.59 0.25 16.76
N THR A 79 1.65 0.36 15.97
CA THR A 79 2.99 0.67 16.44
C THR A 79 3.46 2.01 15.91
N SER A 80 4.25 2.69 16.72
CA SER A 80 4.89 3.93 16.35
C SER A 80 6.23 3.66 15.67
N ALA A 81 6.57 4.45 14.66
CA ALA A 81 7.85 4.39 13.98
C ALA A 81 8.36 5.80 13.70
N ARG A 82 9.66 6.02 13.95
CA ARG A 82 10.36 7.27 13.65
C ARG A 82 11.46 7.00 12.66
N ASN A 83 11.51 7.81 11.63
CA ASN A 83 12.61 7.78 10.66
C ASN A 83 12.83 9.18 10.07
N LYS A 84 13.76 9.30 9.14
CA LYS A 84 14.11 10.58 8.48
C LYS A 84 12.96 11.21 7.67
N PHE A 85 11.88 10.49 7.43
CA PHE A 85 10.73 10.97 6.67
C PHE A 85 9.56 11.42 7.54
N GLY A 86 9.57 11.12 8.86
CA GLY A 86 8.53 11.55 9.79
C GLY A 86 8.28 10.59 10.95
N ASN A 87 7.24 10.90 11.70
CA ASN A 87 6.72 10.11 12.81
C ASN A 87 5.45 9.41 12.34
N TYR A 88 5.45 8.10 12.31
CA TYR A 88 4.39 7.28 11.74
C TYR A 88 3.68 6.45 12.78
N LEU A 89 2.40 6.17 12.51
CA LEU A 89 1.61 5.15 13.17
C LEU A 89 1.26 4.08 12.14
N PHE A 90 1.67 2.85 12.40
CA PHE A 90 1.46 1.70 11.51
C PHE A 90 0.53 0.68 12.15
N LEU A 91 -0.57 0.36 11.50
CA LEU A 91 -1.38 -0.80 11.80
C LEU A 91 -0.68 -2.03 11.20
N ASN A 92 -0.33 -2.99 12.06
CA ASN A 92 0.53 -4.10 11.69
C ASN A 92 -0.25 -5.24 11.05
N ILE A 93 0.38 -5.89 10.07
CA ILE A 93 -0.12 -7.12 9.46
C ILE A 93 0.41 -8.28 10.31
N VAL A 94 -0.49 -9.12 10.81
CA VAL A 94 -0.17 -10.30 11.62
C VAL A 94 -0.39 -11.61 10.86
N GLU A 95 -1.26 -11.62 9.85
CA GLU A 95 -1.46 -12.73 8.91
C GLU A 95 -1.47 -12.21 7.47
N GLY A 96 -1.02 -13.02 6.50
CA GLY A 96 -0.92 -12.67 5.08
C GLY A 96 0.31 -11.85 4.71
N MET A 97 1.26 -11.71 5.64
CA MET A 97 2.48 -10.93 5.43
C MET A 97 3.38 -11.53 4.34
N ASP A 98 3.49 -12.84 4.28
CA ASP A 98 4.40 -13.52 3.34
C ASP A 98 3.86 -13.42 1.91
N GLU A 99 2.54 -13.53 1.72
CA GLU A 99 1.85 -13.34 0.45
C GLU A 99 2.07 -11.91 -0.05
N ILE A 100 1.89 -10.90 0.81
CA ILE A 100 2.12 -9.49 0.46
C ILE A 100 3.58 -9.26 0.08
N LYS A 101 4.54 -9.82 0.82
CA LYS A 101 5.97 -9.72 0.50
C LYS A 101 6.31 -10.40 -0.83
N GLN A 102 5.68 -11.54 -1.12
CA GLN A 102 5.88 -12.24 -2.38
C GLN A 102 5.34 -11.43 -3.56
N ILE A 103 4.13 -10.86 -3.44
CA ILE A 103 3.56 -9.96 -4.45
C ILE A 103 4.49 -8.77 -4.69
N HIS A 104 4.92 -8.08 -3.62
CA HIS A 104 5.85 -6.97 -3.70
C HIS A 104 7.13 -7.34 -4.46
N LYS A 105 7.72 -8.50 -4.14
CA LYS A 105 8.92 -9.00 -4.81
C LYS A 105 8.69 -9.26 -6.29
N ASN A 106 7.56 -9.90 -6.64
CA ASN A 106 7.22 -10.23 -8.03
C ASN A 106 6.95 -8.96 -8.86
N LEU A 107 6.33 -7.94 -8.26
CA LEU A 107 6.06 -6.67 -8.93
C LEU A 107 7.34 -5.89 -9.27
N TYR A 108 8.35 -5.90 -8.39
CA TYR A 108 9.63 -5.22 -8.64
C TYR A 108 10.60 -6.07 -9.47
N THR A 109 10.10 -6.54 -10.63
CA THR A 109 10.87 -7.21 -11.67
C THR A 109 10.72 -6.45 -13.01
N ASP A 110 11.49 -6.82 -14.01
CA ASP A 110 11.39 -6.31 -15.39
C ASP A 110 11.18 -4.78 -15.47
N ILE A 111 10.03 -4.36 -15.99
CA ILE A 111 9.74 -2.92 -16.24
C ILE A 111 9.65 -2.08 -14.96
N LEU A 112 9.41 -2.68 -13.80
CA LEU A 112 9.33 -1.98 -12.52
C LEU A 112 10.61 -2.05 -11.67
N ASP A 113 11.59 -2.89 -12.01
CA ASP A 113 12.83 -3.00 -11.22
C ASP A 113 13.59 -1.67 -11.10
N VAL A 114 13.63 -0.89 -12.19
CA VAL A 114 14.32 0.41 -12.21
C VAL A 114 13.69 1.45 -11.30
N TYR A 115 12.42 1.29 -10.95
CA TYR A 115 11.67 2.19 -10.05
C TYR A 115 11.72 1.77 -8.59
N LYS A 116 12.38 0.65 -8.28
CA LYS A 116 12.54 0.20 -6.90
C LYS A 116 13.34 1.24 -6.11
N PRO A 117 12.80 1.75 -4.99
CA PRO A 117 13.50 2.72 -4.16
C PRO A 117 14.88 2.25 -3.71
N VAL A 118 15.86 3.16 -3.69
CA VAL A 118 17.26 2.83 -3.33
C VAL A 118 17.35 2.18 -1.94
N TRP A 119 16.56 2.65 -0.98
CA TRP A 119 16.52 2.11 0.38
C TRP A 119 15.97 0.66 0.44
N LEU A 120 15.19 0.22 -0.54
CA LEU A 120 14.74 -1.18 -0.68
C LEU A 120 15.76 -2.08 -1.42
N ARG A 121 16.82 -1.50 -2.01
CA ARG A 121 17.87 -2.27 -2.72
C ARG A 121 18.95 -2.80 -1.79
N GLY A 122 19.00 -2.30 -0.53
CA GLY A 122 19.99 -2.68 0.47
C GLY A 122 19.54 -3.86 1.35
N LYS A 123 20.08 -3.89 2.59
CA LYS A 123 19.75 -4.91 3.59
C LYS A 123 18.36 -4.68 4.22
N GLU A 124 17.78 -3.50 4.04
CA GLU A 124 16.44 -3.20 4.54
C GLU A 124 15.41 -3.98 3.74
N SER A 125 14.65 -4.79 4.44
CA SER A 125 13.58 -5.58 3.84
C SER A 125 12.29 -4.76 3.79
N TYR A 126 11.48 -4.97 2.75
CA TYR A 126 10.12 -4.48 2.71
C TYR A 126 9.33 -5.01 3.90
N HIS A 127 8.76 -4.10 4.69
CA HIS A 127 7.90 -4.42 5.82
C HIS A 127 6.48 -3.91 5.52
N PRO A 128 5.55 -4.79 5.11
CA PRO A 128 4.19 -4.40 4.80
C PRO A 128 3.47 -3.91 6.05
N HIS A 129 2.73 -2.80 5.89
CA HIS A 129 1.92 -2.19 6.94
C HIS A 129 0.83 -1.32 6.31
N MET A 130 -0.13 -0.91 7.12
CA MET A 130 -1.06 0.15 6.78
C MET A 130 -0.72 1.40 7.59
N THR A 131 -0.43 2.51 6.92
CA THR A 131 -0.22 3.79 7.61
C THR A 131 -1.57 4.33 8.06
N VAL A 132 -1.69 4.63 9.36
CA VAL A 132 -2.88 5.20 9.97
C VAL A 132 -2.64 6.59 10.56
N GLY A 133 -1.39 7.05 10.54
CA GLY A 133 -1.03 8.41 10.97
C GLY A 133 0.37 8.80 10.55
N VAL A 134 0.54 10.10 10.26
CA VAL A 134 1.83 10.79 10.06
C VAL A 134 1.74 12.10 10.84
N VAL A 135 2.48 12.20 11.94
CA VAL A 135 2.34 13.31 12.90
C VAL A 135 3.65 14.10 12.98
N GLU A 136 3.62 15.35 12.61
CA GLU A 136 4.83 16.21 12.57
C GLU A 136 5.25 16.69 13.96
N ASN A 137 4.28 17.10 14.79
CA ASN A 137 4.52 17.67 16.12
C ASN A 137 4.77 16.58 17.16
N GLU A 138 5.82 16.70 17.97
CA GLU A 138 6.23 15.70 18.96
C GLU A 138 5.15 15.45 20.03
N LYS A 139 4.53 16.51 20.55
CA LYS A 139 3.48 16.37 21.60
C LYS A 139 2.25 15.67 21.05
N ASP A 140 1.86 16.00 19.83
CA ASP A 140 0.73 15.38 19.15
C ASP A 140 1.04 13.91 18.84
N TYR A 141 2.29 13.60 18.50
CA TYR A 141 2.72 12.24 18.26
C TYR A 141 2.70 11.37 19.52
N GLU A 142 3.21 11.87 20.65
CA GLU A 142 3.12 11.17 21.92
C GLU A 142 1.67 10.94 22.37
N PHE A 143 0.79 11.94 22.11
CA PHE A 143 -0.63 11.80 22.39
C PHE A 143 -1.28 10.76 21.48
N ALA A 144 -0.97 10.79 20.18
CA ALA A 144 -1.48 9.84 19.21
C ALA A 144 -1.07 8.39 19.54
N ILE A 145 0.17 8.16 19.99
CA ILE A 145 0.64 6.85 20.46
C ILE A 145 -0.26 6.36 21.60
N LYS A 146 -0.44 7.17 22.66
CA LYS A 146 -1.25 6.81 23.82
C LYS A 146 -2.72 6.55 23.51
N GLU A 147 -3.27 7.26 22.53
CA GLU A 147 -4.64 7.01 22.06
C GLU A 147 -4.74 5.70 21.27
N THR A 148 -3.80 5.46 20.36
CA THR A 148 -3.84 4.31 19.46
C THR A 148 -3.42 3.00 20.10
N GLU A 149 -2.59 3.02 21.16
CA GLU A 149 -2.26 1.83 21.97
C GLU A 149 -3.49 1.18 22.64
N LYS A 150 -4.59 1.91 22.81
CA LYS A 150 -5.84 1.41 23.39
C LYS A 150 -6.71 0.65 22.40
N ILE A 151 -6.36 0.73 21.11
CA ILE A 151 -7.13 0.11 20.04
C ILE A 151 -6.73 -1.36 19.94
N ASN A 152 -7.67 -2.23 20.29
CA ASN A 152 -7.48 -3.68 20.31
C ASN A 152 -8.27 -4.41 19.23
N GLU A 153 -8.89 -3.67 18.31
CA GLU A 153 -9.66 -4.20 17.20
C GLU A 153 -8.79 -5.06 16.29
N ILE A 154 -9.41 -6.11 15.77
CA ILE A 154 -8.85 -6.99 14.76
C ILE A 154 -9.55 -6.68 13.45
N PHE A 155 -8.78 -6.53 12.38
CA PHE A 155 -9.24 -6.22 11.03
C PHE A 155 -8.91 -7.38 10.11
N THR A 156 -9.93 -8.06 9.59
CA THR A 156 -9.76 -9.21 8.70
C THR A 156 -10.39 -8.94 7.34
N ASN A 157 -9.73 -9.38 6.28
CA ASN A 157 -10.25 -9.29 4.92
C ASN A 157 -9.59 -10.35 4.04
N VAL A 158 -10.29 -10.76 2.98
CA VAL A 158 -9.69 -11.56 1.90
C VAL A 158 -9.20 -10.62 0.82
N VAL A 159 -7.93 -10.70 0.49
CA VAL A 159 -7.35 -9.97 -0.65
C VAL A 159 -7.65 -10.74 -1.92
N GLU A 160 -8.45 -10.15 -2.79
CA GLU A 160 -8.88 -10.73 -4.07
C GLU A 160 -8.33 -9.97 -5.27
N ARG A 161 -7.79 -8.76 -5.06
CA ARG A 161 -7.31 -7.87 -6.13
C ARG A 161 -6.20 -6.95 -5.67
N VAL A 162 -5.47 -6.46 -6.64
CA VAL A 162 -4.44 -5.42 -6.51
C VAL A 162 -4.86 -4.24 -7.39
N SER A 163 -4.72 -3.02 -6.86
CA SER A 163 -5.10 -1.79 -7.55
C SER A 163 -3.87 -1.03 -8.02
N ILE A 164 -3.91 -0.52 -9.24
CA ILE A 164 -2.95 0.44 -9.77
C ILE A 164 -3.60 1.81 -9.73
N GLU A 165 -2.93 2.74 -9.06
CA GLU A 165 -3.42 4.09 -8.82
C GLU A 165 -2.63 5.11 -9.61
N ILE A 166 -3.30 6.13 -10.13
CA ILE A 166 -2.70 7.39 -10.56
C ILE A 166 -2.79 8.35 -9.38
N ILE A 167 -1.68 8.99 -9.05
CA ILE A 167 -1.62 10.07 -8.06
C ILE A 167 -1.61 11.39 -8.81
N ASP A 168 -2.69 12.14 -8.72
CA ASP A 168 -2.84 13.42 -9.41
C ASP A 168 -2.06 14.56 -8.74
N ASN A 169 -2.16 15.76 -9.30
CA ASN A 169 -1.48 16.96 -8.78
C ASN A 169 -2.02 17.43 -7.42
N ASN A 170 -3.25 17.04 -7.06
CA ASN A 170 -3.85 17.33 -5.75
C ASN A 170 -3.49 16.28 -4.70
N LYS A 171 -2.70 15.26 -5.08
CA LYS A 171 -2.36 14.06 -4.30
C LYS A 171 -3.54 13.08 -4.15
N ASP A 172 -4.61 13.24 -4.93
CA ASP A 172 -5.73 12.32 -4.92
C ASP A 172 -5.33 11.01 -5.63
N SER A 173 -5.69 9.90 -5.02
CA SER A 173 -5.49 8.56 -5.54
C SER A 173 -6.70 8.17 -6.40
N ILE A 174 -6.45 7.95 -7.69
CA ILE A 174 -7.46 7.59 -8.68
C ILE A 174 -7.16 6.19 -9.19
N ILE A 175 -8.10 5.27 -9.06
CA ILE A 175 -7.95 3.90 -9.57
C ILE A 175 -7.82 3.94 -11.11
N GLU A 176 -6.67 3.58 -11.64
CA GLU A 176 -6.46 3.39 -13.07
C GLU A 176 -6.98 2.02 -13.52
N MET A 177 -6.71 0.98 -12.72
CA MET A 177 -7.20 -0.38 -12.95
C MET A 177 -7.09 -1.25 -11.69
N GLU A 178 -7.92 -2.29 -11.66
CA GLU A 178 -7.84 -3.38 -10.68
C GLU A 178 -7.54 -4.70 -11.38
N ILE A 179 -6.68 -5.53 -10.78
CA ILE A 179 -6.30 -6.85 -11.29
C ILE A 179 -6.64 -7.88 -10.23
N GLY A 180 -7.56 -8.77 -10.56
CA GLY A 180 -8.02 -9.84 -9.69
C GLY A 180 -6.96 -10.94 -9.54
N LEU A 181 -6.84 -11.50 -8.34
CA LEU A 181 -6.10 -12.72 -8.07
C LEU A 181 -6.93 -13.92 -8.58
N LYS A 182 -6.26 -14.90 -9.16
CA LYS A 182 -6.94 -16.08 -9.75
C LYS A 182 -6.93 -17.21 -8.74
N ASP A 183 -8.07 -17.87 -8.56
CA ASP A 183 -8.12 -19.14 -7.82
C ASP A 183 -7.55 -20.25 -8.71
N ASN A 184 -6.29 -20.61 -8.46
CA ASN A 184 -5.56 -21.64 -9.20
C ASN A 184 -5.82 -23.07 -8.63
N LYS A 185 -6.81 -23.26 -7.76
CA LYS A 185 -7.12 -24.56 -7.14
C LYS A 185 -7.80 -25.57 -8.07
N ASN A 186 -8.04 -25.23 -9.35
CA ASN A 186 -8.79 -26.06 -10.30
C ASN A 186 -7.94 -26.56 -11.49
N TYR A 187 -6.65 -26.87 -11.30
CA TYR A 187 -5.86 -27.59 -12.33
C TYR A 187 -5.06 -28.70 -11.70
#